data_dc8f83ae3377cb22a20e23e405486c63
#
_entry.id   dc8f83ae3377cb22a20e23e405486c63
#
_cell.length_a   1.000
_cell.length_b   1.000
_cell.length_c   1.000
_cell.angle_alpha   90.00
_cell.angle_beta   90.00
_cell.angle_gamma   90.00
#
_symmetry.space_group_name_H-M   'P 1'
#
loop_
_entity.id
_entity.type
_entity.pdbx_description
1 polymer ?
#
loop_
_entity_poly.entity_id
_entity_poly.type
_entity_poly.pdbx_seq_one_letter_code
_entity_poly.pdbx_strand_id
1 'polypeptide(L)'
;MLFRSCLLFGFGAKAGVFPLHIWLPKAHPVAPAPASALLSGILTKAGIFGVLVVSCSLLQFDVRWGALILFLGVLTMFTGALLALFSVNLKRTLACSSVSQIGFILIGIGMQGLLGEEGSLAIRGSLLHMVNHSLIKLVLFMAAGVVFMNLHKLNLNEIRGFGRKKPLLNACFLMGALGIGGVPLWNGYTSKTLLHESIVEYRLLLASANAGVPAGGAHAAQAVAELSHAGIAGSPAAGSVLSFFTGPLWMGIVEWVFLISGGLTVAYMLKLYICLFLEKNADKDRQKEFEGMGRYMNGISSFALAGSAVLLPLLGLLPHLITDRLADMSSAFLNAQQPEAVVAYFSLVNLKGAGISLIIGILLYLTVVRKWMLCVREGQSVYVDRWPSWLDLEDRIYRPVLQKLLPLLFGSICRIADRLVDSLVVLFRKTIYRDSKIPHELKEGTALTHIVGSVLDGVTDYFNHPDATEEELAEEEYIRQHMDGKYEHKLAMVHDDLQENGTIIRRSLSFGLFLACFGLLLTLLYMLID
;
A
#
# COMPACT_ATOMS: atom_id res chain seq x y z
N MET A 1 -13.83 10.37 15.55
CA MET A 1 -12.60 9.54 15.61
C MET A 1 -12.71 8.27 14.75
N LEU A 2 -13.76 7.46 14.89
CA LEU A 2 -13.91 6.19 14.16
C LEU A 2 -13.82 6.34 12.62
N PHE A 3 -14.52 7.30 12.04
CA PHE A 3 -14.53 7.57 10.61
C PHE A 3 -13.11 7.86 10.04
N ARG A 4 -12.36 8.73 10.69
CA ARG A 4 -10.97 9.06 10.31
C ARG A 4 -10.07 7.82 10.32
N SER A 5 -10.20 6.98 11.36
CA SER A 5 -9.43 5.73 11.48
C SER A 5 -9.81 4.72 10.40
N CYS A 6 -11.09 4.58 10.06
CA CYS A 6 -11.56 3.70 8.99
C CYS A 6 -11.03 4.14 7.62
N LEU A 7 -11.03 5.45 7.32
CA LEU A 7 -10.48 5.99 6.07
C LEU A 7 -8.98 5.73 5.98
N LEU A 8 -8.23 5.98 7.07
CA LEU A 8 -6.79 5.71 7.10
C LEU A 8 -6.50 4.22 6.92
N PHE A 9 -7.28 3.36 7.57
CA PHE A 9 -7.12 1.91 7.43
C PHE A 9 -7.41 1.45 5.99
N GLY A 10 -8.51 1.90 5.39
CA GLY A 10 -8.90 1.51 4.04
C GLY A 10 -7.93 2.01 2.97
N PHE A 11 -7.65 3.31 2.94
CA PHE A 11 -6.70 3.90 1.99
C PHE A 11 -5.27 3.48 2.27
N GLY A 12 -4.87 3.38 3.54
CA GLY A 12 -3.56 2.91 3.97
C GLY A 12 -3.29 1.46 3.58
N ALA A 13 -4.28 0.57 3.71
CA ALA A 13 -4.20 -0.81 3.24
C ALA A 13 -3.98 -0.87 1.72
N LYS A 14 -4.75 -0.11 0.94
CA LYS A 14 -4.60 -0.02 -0.51
C LYS A 14 -3.24 0.55 -0.93
N ALA A 15 -2.75 1.54 -0.20
CA ALA A 15 -1.45 2.14 -0.44
C ALA A 15 -0.28 1.22 -0.06
N GLY A 16 -0.46 0.32 0.88
CA GLY A 16 0.60 -0.49 1.48
C GLY A 16 1.37 0.27 2.56
N VAL A 17 0.67 1.03 3.40
CA VAL A 17 1.21 1.73 4.57
C VAL A 17 1.45 0.74 5.71
N PHE A 18 2.51 0.92 6.48
CA PHE A 18 2.74 0.13 7.70
C PHE A 18 1.57 0.34 8.70
N PRO A 19 1.03 -0.71 9.29
CA PRO A 19 1.41 -2.12 9.25
C PRO A 19 0.77 -2.94 8.11
N LEU A 20 0.03 -2.38 7.19
CA LEU A 20 -0.78 -3.09 6.19
C LEU A 20 -0.04 -3.34 4.86
N HIS A 21 1.29 -3.24 4.83
CA HIS A 21 2.12 -3.24 3.62
C HIS A 21 2.47 -4.63 3.05
N ILE A 22 2.26 -5.71 3.80
CA ILE A 22 2.81 -7.06 3.50
C ILE A 22 2.33 -7.63 2.19
N TRP A 23 1.09 -7.34 1.80
CA TRP A 23 0.53 -7.86 0.55
C TRP A 23 1.33 -7.41 -0.67
N LEU A 24 1.94 -6.21 -0.63
CA LEU A 24 2.62 -5.62 -1.77
C LEU A 24 3.88 -6.42 -2.18
N PRO A 25 4.83 -6.73 -1.28
CA PRO A 25 5.99 -7.58 -1.59
C PRO A 25 5.63 -9.02 -2.01
N LYS A 26 4.45 -9.52 -1.66
CA LYS A 26 3.97 -10.84 -2.06
C LYS A 26 3.29 -10.85 -3.42
N ALA A 27 2.51 -9.83 -3.73
CA ALA A 27 1.78 -9.74 -4.99
C ALA A 27 2.72 -9.59 -6.20
N HIS A 28 3.78 -8.78 -6.06
CA HIS A 28 4.65 -8.45 -7.19
C HIS A 28 5.45 -9.60 -7.81
N PRO A 29 6.04 -10.54 -7.05
CA PRO A 29 6.76 -11.67 -7.64
C PRO A 29 5.86 -12.56 -8.51
N VAL A 30 4.60 -12.72 -8.14
CA VAL A 30 3.62 -13.58 -8.82
C VAL A 30 2.99 -12.86 -10.02
N ALA A 31 2.76 -11.56 -9.91
CA ALA A 31 2.10 -10.77 -10.95
C ALA A 31 2.97 -10.65 -12.22
N PRO A 32 2.37 -10.65 -13.43
CA PRO A 32 3.08 -10.28 -14.66
C PRO A 32 3.73 -8.89 -14.55
N ALA A 33 4.82 -8.67 -15.30
CA ALA A 33 5.58 -7.41 -15.19
C ALA A 33 4.75 -6.15 -15.50
N PRO A 34 3.89 -6.10 -16.53
CA PRO A 34 3.01 -4.96 -16.77
C PRO A 34 2.03 -4.72 -15.61
N ALA A 35 1.45 -5.78 -15.06
CA ALA A 35 0.58 -5.69 -13.89
C ALA A 35 1.33 -5.18 -12.65
N SER A 36 2.57 -5.62 -12.43
CA SER A 36 3.43 -5.10 -11.36
C SER A 36 3.75 -3.62 -11.55
N ALA A 37 4.01 -3.17 -12.77
CA ALA A 37 4.24 -1.76 -13.08
C ALA A 37 3.00 -0.90 -12.75
N LEU A 38 1.80 -1.33 -13.17
CA LEU A 38 0.54 -0.66 -12.86
C LEU A 38 0.21 -0.70 -11.36
N LEU A 39 0.40 -1.84 -10.71
CA LEU A 39 0.14 -2.00 -9.29
C LEU A 39 0.99 -1.03 -8.46
N SER A 40 2.30 -0.97 -8.71
CA SER A 40 3.20 -0.06 -8.02
C SER A 40 3.08 1.39 -8.51
N GLY A 41 2.84 1.60 -9.80
CA GLY A 41 2.80 2.95 -10.40
C GLY A 41 1.49 3.69 -10.16
N ILE A 42 0.33 3.02 -10.18
CA ILE A 42 -1.00 3.65 -10.17
C ILE A 42 -1.85 3.18 -9.00
N LEU A 43 -2.03 1.87 -8.81
CA LEU A 43 -3.01 1.36 -7.84
C LEU A 43 -2.68 1.74 -6.39
N THR A 44 -1.42 1.65 -5.99
CA THR A 44 -0.99 2.11 -4.66
C THR A 44 -1.17 3.62 -4.48
N LYS A 45 -1.01 4.42 -5.57
CA LYS A 45 -1.19 5.87 -5.52
C LYS A 45 -2.65 6.28 -5.34
N ALA A 46 -3.60 5.50 -5.82
CA ALA A 46 -5.01 5.75 -5.52
C ALA A 46 -5.30 5.68 -4.00
N GLY A 47 -4.61 4.77 -3.27
CA GLY A 47 -4.66 4.75 -1.81
C GLY A 47 -4.01 5.98 -1.16
N ILE A 48 -2.80 6.34 -1.63
CA ILE A 48 -2.10 7.56 -1.14
C ILE A 48 -2.90 8.82 -1.45
N PHE A 49 -3.49 8.91 -2.64
CA PHE A 49 -4.33 10.04 -3.02
C PHE A 49 -5.54 10.17 -2.07
N GLY A 50 -6.16 9.05 -1.69
CA GLY A 50 -7.21 9.07 -0.67
C GLY A 50 -6.73 9.61 0.68
N VAL A 51 -5.54 9.18 1.16
CA VAL A 51 -4.94 9.75 2.38
C VAL A 51 -4.66 11.24 2.23
N LEU A 52 -4.16 11.67 1.07
CA LEU A 52 -3.86 13.07 0.77
C LEU A 52 -5.13 13.93 0.80
N VAL A 53 -6.19 13.51 0.13
CA VAL A 53 -7.49 14.21 0.14
C VAL A 53 -8.07 14.30 1.56
N VAL A 54 -8.03 13.20 2.33
CA VAL A 54 -8.48 13.22 3.73
C VAL A 54 -7.67 14.24 4.54
N SER A 55 -6.35 14.27 4.35
CA SER A 55 -5.46 15.18 5.10
C SER A 55 -5.65 16.65 4.71
N CYS A 56 -5.79 16.95 3.41
CA CYS A 56 -5.83 18.32 2.91
C CYS A 56 -7.23 18.93 2.87
N SER A 57 -8.29 18.11 2.69
CA SER A 57 -9.65 18.63 2.51
C SER A 57 -10.55 18.40 3.73
N LEU A 58 -10.44 17.23 4.40
CA LEU A 58 -11.31 16.90 5.54
C LEU A 58 -10.68 17.28 6.90
N LEU A 59 -9.35 17.19 7.02
CA LEU A 59 -8.61 17.36 8.27
C LEU A 59 -7.56 18.46 8.13
N GLN A 60 -7.94 19.53 7.44
CA GLN A 60 -7.06 20.67 7.16
C GLN A 60 -6.27 21.07 8.40
N PHE A 61 -4.94 21.00 8.29
CA PHE A 61 -4.00 21.47 9.31
C PHE A 61 -4.17 20.86 10.72
N ASP A 62 -4.83 19.67 10.84
CA ASP A 62 -4.91 18.98 12.14
C ASP A 62 -3.52 18.42 12.50
N VAL A 63 -2.86 19.06 13.45
CA VAL A 63 -1.51 18.71 13.92
C VAL A 63 -1.45 17.26 14.46
N ARG A 64 -2.51 16.78 15.13
CA ARG A 64 -2.57 15.41 15.65
C ARG A 64 -2.60 14.38 14.53
N TRP A 65 -3.37 14.69 13.48
CA TRP A 65 -3.41 13.87 12.29
C TRP A 65 -2.09 13.90 11.53
N GLY A 66 -1.51 15.09 11.34
CA GLY A 66 -0.20 15.27 10.72
C GLY A 66 0.89 14.47 11.42
N ALA A 67 0.96 14.54 12.76
CA ALA A 67 1.91 13.76 13.57
C ALA A 67 1.72 12.24 13.41
N LEU A 68 0.46 11.76 13.38
CA LEU A 68 0.16 10.34 13.15
C LEU A 68 0.62 9.88 11.75
N ILE A 69 0.29 10.65 10.70
CA ILE A 69 0.70 10.32 9.32
C ILE A 69 2.22 10.38 9.18
N LEU A 70 2.89 11.36 9.79
CA LEU A 70 4.34 11.45 9.82
C LEU A 70 4.97 10.22 10.47
N PHE A 71 4.48 9.80 11.62
CA PHE A 71 4.96 8.61 12.32
C PHE A 71 4.80 7.35 11.48
N LEU A 72 3.62 7.13 10.90
CA LEU A 72 3.37 6.00 9.99
C LEU A 72 4.23 6.09 8.74
N GLY A 73 4.47 7.29 8.21
CA GLY A 73 5.36 7.56 7.10
C GLY A 73 6.79 7.13 7.38
N VAL A 74 7.33 7.52 8.53
CA VAL A 74 8.69 7.15 8.98
C VAL A 74 8.83 5.63 9.12
N LEU A 75 7.86 4.97 9.76
CA LEU A 75 7.85 3.50 9.88
C LEU A 75 7.76 2.81 8.53
N THR A 76 6.86 3.27 7.66
CA THR A 76 6.67 2.70 6.30
C THR A 76 7.93 2.85 5.47
N MET A 77 8.53 4.04 5.48
CA MET A 77 9.75 4.36 4.73
C MET A 77 10.92 3.48 5.15
N PHE A 78 11.19 3.43 6.44
CA PHE A 78 12.36 2.73 6.97
C PHE A 78 12.22 1.21 6.87
N THR A 79 11.08 0.64 7.26
CA THR A 79 10.83 -0.80 7.16
C THR A 79 10.85 -1.28 5.70
N GLY A 80 10.22 -0.52 4.79
CA GLY A 80 10.25 -0.82 3.36
C GLY A 80 11.68 -0.83 2.79
N ALA A 81 12.52 0.14 3.17
CA ALA A 81 13.92 0.22 2.74
C ALA A 81 14.77 -0.94 3.27
N LEU A 82 14.60 -1.30 4.54
CA LEU A 82 15.30 -2.46 5.13
C LEU A 82 14.91 -3.77 4.45
N LEU A 83 13.61 -4.02 4.28
CA LEU A 83 13.12 -5.22 3.59
C LEU A 83 13.63 -5.30 2.15
N ALA A 84 13.76 -4.17 1.44
CA ALA A 84 14.35 -4.12 0.10
C ALA A 84 15.85 -4.46 0.12
N LEU A 85 16.57 -3.98 1.14
CA LEU A 85 18.01 -4.26 1.26
C LEU A 85 18.29 -5.76 1.42
N PHE A 86 17.56 -6.46 2.29
CA PHE A 86 17.79 -7.87 2.59
C PHE A 86 17.18 -8.84 1.55
N SER A 87 16.20 -8.41 0.77
CA SER A 87 15.55 -9.27 -0.22
C SER A 87 16.52 -9.75 -1.31
N VAL A 88 16.49 -11.05 -1.63
CA VAL A 88 17.30 -11.71 -2.67
C VAL A 88 16.49 -11.99 -3.95
N ASN A 89 15.28 -11.44 -4.06
CA ASN A 89 14.42 -11.57 -5.24
C ASN A 89 14.25 -10.21 -5.92
N LEU A 90 14.45 -10.14 -7.24
CA LEU A 90 14.41 -8.88 -8.01
C LEU A 90 13.08 -8.12 -7.85
N LYS A 91 11.95 -8.77 -8.16
CA LYS A 91 10.63 -8.12 -8.05
C LYS A 91 10.24 -7.82 -6.61
N ARG A 92 10.57 -8.69 -5.65
CA ARG A 92 10.32 -8.45 -4.22
C ARG A 92 11.12 -7.25 -3.71
N THR A 93 12.39 -7.11 -4.12
CA THR A 93 13.20 -5.92 -3.80
C THR A 93 12.54 -4.64 -4.32
N LEU A 94 12.10 -4.64 -5.59
CA LEU A 94 11.40 -3.51 -6.18
C LEU A 94 10.05 -3.23 -5.48
N ALA A 95 9.34 -4.24 -5.02
CA ALA A 95 8.09 -4.09 -4.27
C ALA A 95 8.32 -3.46 -2.89
N CYS A 96 9.30 -3.98 -2.12
CA CYS A 96 9.67 -3.39 -0.82
C CYS A 96 10.15 -1.94 -0.99
N SER A 97 10.87 -1.65 -2.08
CA SER A 97 11.26 -0.27 -2.37
C SER A 97 10.05 0.62 -2.69
N SER A 98 8.92 0.08 -3.20
CA SER A 98 7.68 0.85 -3.35
C SER A 98 7.07 1.20 -2.00
N VAL A 99 7.07 0.28 -1.04
CA VAL A 99 6.65 0.55 0.35
C VAL A 99 7.48 1.70 0.93
N SER A 100 8.81 1.66 0.76
CA SER A 100 9.69 2.74 1.22
C SER A 100 9.33 4.09 0.60
N GLN A 101 9.12 4.16 -0.71
CA GLN A 101 8.79 5.43 -1.38
C GLN A 101 7.38 5.94 -1.02
N ILE A 102 6.44 5.06 -0.71
CA ILE A 102 5.14 5.43 -0.13
C ILE A 102 5.34 6.13 1.22
N GLY A 103 6.27 5.63 2.05
CA GLY A 103 6.64 6.29 3.30
C GLY A 103 7.19 7.71 3.10
N PHE A 104 8.02 7.96 2.07
CA PHE A 104 8.47 9.31 1.72
C PHE A 104 7.30 10.25 1.40
N ILE A 105 6.30 9.77 0.65
CA ILE A 105 5.10 10.56 0.33
C ILE A 105 4.31 10.87 1.62
N LEU A 106 4.13 9.88 2.50
CA LEU A 106 3.42 10.07 3.76
C LEU A 106 4.13 11.08 4.69
N ILE A 107 5.46 11.13 4.66
CA ILE A 107 6.21 12.15 5.42
C ILE A 107 5.78 13.54 4.96
N GLY A 108 5.73 13.80 3.65
CA GLY A 108 5.28 15.11 3.16
C GLY A 108 3.82 15.41 3.53
N ILE A 109 2.92 14.41 3.45
CA ILE A 109 1.52 14.59 3.89
C ILE A 109 1.45 14.90 5.39
N GLY A 110 2.27 14.23 6.22
CA GLY A 110 2.35 14.50 7.65
C GLY A 110 2.93 15.88 7.96
N MET A 111 3.98 16.28 7.24
CA MET A 111 4.60 17.60 7.38
C MET A 111 3.64 18.73 7.04
N GLN A 112 2.79 18.56 6.02
CA GLN A 112 1.76 19.55 5.70
C GLN A 112 0.79 19.77 6.88
N GLY A 113 0.39 18.71 7.58
CA GLY A 113 -0.45 18.85 8.78
C GLY A 113 0.26 19.55 9.95
N LEU A 114 1.60 19.48 10.03
CA LEU A 114 2.39 20.14 11.06
C LEU A 114 2.73 21.60 10.70
N LEU A 115 3.01 21.89 9.43
CA LEU A 115 3.35 23.22 8.92
C LEU A 115 2.11 24.10 8.71
N GLY A 116 0.92 23.52 8.63
CA GLY A 116 -0.29 24.26 8.38
C GLY A 116 -0.28 24.91 6.98
N GLU A 117 -0.62 26.19 6.91
CA GLU A 117 -0.64 26.97 5.66
C GLU A 117 0.74 27.11 5.02
N GLU A 118 1.81 27.11 5.81
CA GLU A 118 3.20 27.15 5.34
C GLU A 118 3.66 25.84 4.66
N GLY A 119 2.89 24.77 4.75
CA GLY A 119 3.22 23.43 4.25
C GLY A 119 3.25 23.28 2.72
N SER A 120 3.41 24.33 1.96
CA SER A 120 3.39 24.31 0.48
C SER A 120 4.45 23.36 -0.11
N LEU A 121 5.68 23.37 0.40
CA LEU A 121 6.77 22.51 -0.06
C LEU A 121 6.46 21.03 0.23
N ALA A 122 5.86 20.72 1.37
CA ALA A 122 5.49 19.38 1.77
C ALA A 122 4.46 18.73 0.80
N ILE A 123 3.42 19.47 0.44
CA ILE A 123 2.40 19.02 -0.52
C ILE A 123 2.98 18.88 -1.92
N ARG A 124 3.72 19.89 -2.41
CA ARG A 124 4.38 19.85 -3.72
C ARG A 124 5.33 18.65 -3.80
N GLY A 125 6.13 18.43 -2.76
CA GLY A 125 7.03 17.28 -2.64
C GLY A 125 6.28 15.95 -2.70
N SER A 126 5.17 15.83 -1.98
CA SER A 126 4.34 14.60 -1.96
C SER A 126 3.76 14.29 -3.33
N LEU A 127 3.14 15.27 -3.99
CA LEU A 127 2.54 15.12 -5.32
C LEU A 127 3.59 14.77 -6.38
N LEU A 128 4.67 15.54 -6.42
CA LEU A 128 5.74 15.28 -7.38
C LEU A 128 6.39 13.93 -7.12
N HIS A 129 6.51 13.51 -5.86
CA HIS A 129 7.05 12.20 -5.54
C HIS A 129 6.11 11.06 -5.97
N MET A 130 4.78 11.26 -5.90
CA MET A 130 3.82 10.31 -6.46
C MET A 130 4.03 10.09 -7.96
N VAL A 131 4.14 11.18 -8.73
CA VAL A 131 4.33 11.13 -10.18
C VAL A 131 5.70 10.55 -10.53
N ASN A 132 6.76 11.09 -9.94
CA ASN A 132 8.14 10.66 -10.18
C ASN A 132 8.34 9.18 -9.86
N HIS A 133 7.83 8.73 -8.72
CA HIS A 133 7.90 7.33 -8.32
C HIS A 133 7.11 6.43 -9.28
N SER A 134 5.96 6.87 -9.80
CA SER A 134 5.18 6.10 -10.78
C SER A 134 5.98 5.86 -12.06
N LEU A 135 6.61 6.89 -12.61
CA LEU A 135 7.44 6.79 -13.81
C LEU A 135 8.69 5.93 -13.57
N ILE A 136 9.38 6.12 -12.46
CA ILE A 136 10.56 5.32 -12.11
C ILE A 136 10.19 3.84 -11.97
N LYS A 137 9.06 3.54 -11.31
CA LYS A 137 8.61 2.15 -11.14
C LYS A 137 8.16 1.50 -12.44
N LEU A 138 7.57 2.25 -13.34
CA LEU A 138 7.27 1.77 -14.68
C LEU A 138 8.53 1.24 -15.34
N VAL A 139 9.60 2.04 -15.40
CA VAL A 139 10.89 1.67 -16.00
C VAL A 139 11.49 0.44 -15.31
N LEU A 140 11.59 0.45 -13.97
CA LEU A 140 12.23 -0.63 -13.22
C LEU A 140 11.47 -1.96 -13.31
N PHE A 141 10.12 -1.96 -13.25
CA PHE A 141 9.34 -3.17 -13.39
C PHE A 141 9.28 -3.68 -14.83
N MET A 142 9.29 -2.81 -15.83
CA MET A 142 9.45 -3.22 -17.22
C MET A 142 10.81 -3.88 -17.44
N ALA A 143 11.90 -3.30 -16.92
CA ALA A 143 13.23 -3.90 -16.99
C ALA A 143 13.30 -5.26 -16.27
N ALA A 144 12.71 -5.38 -15.08
CA ALA A 144 12.58 -6.65 -14.37
C ALA A 144 11.71 -7.66 -15.15
N GLY A 145 10.72 -7.17 -15.89
CA GLY A 145 9.91 -7.97 -16.81
C GLY A 145 10.71 -8.59 -17.92
N VAL A 146 11.63 -7.84 -18.52
CA VAL A 146 12.55 -8.35 -19.55
C VAL A 146 13.41 -9.48 -18.97
N VAL A 147 13.95 -9.33 -17.76
CA VAL A 147 14.70 -10.40 -17.09
C VAL A 147 13.84 -11.65 -16.91
N PHE A 148 12.62 -11.47 -16.37
CA PHE A 148 11.71 -12.59 -16.10
C PHE A 148 11.22 -13.29 -17.37
N MET A 149 10.92 -12.56 -18.44
CA MET A 149 10.44 -13.14 -19.71
C MET A 149 11.50 -14.04 -20.37
N ASN A 150 12.79 -13.72 -20.17
CA ASN A 150 13.87 -14.51 -20.75
C ASN A 150 14.30 -15.68 -19.86
N LEU A 151 14.26 -15.53 -18.54
CA LEU A 151 14.84 -16.49 -17.62
C LEU A 151 13.81 -17.28 -16.80
N HIS A 152 12.58 -16.80 -16.70
CA HIS A 152 11.54 -17.29 -15.78
C HIS A 152 12.00 -17.42 -14.32
N LYS A 153 13.05 -16.67 -13.96
CA LYS A 153 13.69 -16.65 -12.65
C LYS A 153 13.77 -15.23 -12.13
N LEU A 154 13.71 -15.09 -10.80
CA LEU A 154 13.76 -13.79 -10.10
C LEU A 154 14.78 -13.75 -8.98
N ASN A 155 15.34 -14.90 -8.59
CA ASN A 155 16.38 -14.98 -7.56
C ASN A 155 17.68 -14.35 -8.08
N LEU A 156 18.26 -13.45 -7.30
CA LEU A 156 19.47 -12.71 -7.71
C LEU A 156 20.64 -13.63 -8.08
N ASN A 157 20.79 -14.76 -7.40
CA ASN A 157 21.86 -15.72 -7.70
C ASN A 157 21.69 -16.40 -9.06
N GLU A 158 20.43 -16.60 -9.50
CA GLU A 158 20.13 -17.25 -10.77
C GLU A 158 20.20 -16.29 -11.96
N ILE A 159 19.79 -15.01 -11.75
CA ILE A 159 19.73 -13.98 -12.80
C ILE A 159 21.01 -13.14 -12.92
N ARG A 160 21.98 -13.40 -12.06
CA ARG A 160 23.24 -12.67 -11.95
C ARG A 160 23.98 -12.63 -13.30
N GLY A 161 24.40 -11.43 -13.72
CA GLY A 161 25.15 -11.22 -14.95
C GLY A 161 24.31 -11.23 -16.24
N PHE A 162 22.97 -11.39 -16.15
CA PHE A 162 22.10 -11.41 -17.33
C PHE A 162 22.23 -10.17 -18.21
N GLY A 163 22.37 -9.00 -17.61
CA GLY A 163 22.38 -7.71 -18.31
C GLY A 163 23.72 -7.31 -18.95
N ARG A 164 24.82 -8.04 -18.74
CA ARG A 164 26.19 -7.61 -19.11
C ARG A 164 26.36 -7.18 -20.58
N LYS A 165 25.77 -7.90 -21.53
CA LYS A 165 25.85 -7.56 -22.97
C LYS A 165 24.55 -6.98 -23.52
N LYS A 166 23.74 -6.31 -22.67
CA LYS A 166 22.44 -5.74 -23.02
C LYS A 166 22.41 -4.23 -22.74
N PRO A 167 23.03 -3.41 -23.60
CA PRO A 167 23.30 -1.99 -23.30
C PRO A 167 22.02 -1.18 -23.10
N LEU A 168 20.97 -1.42 -23.89
CA LEU A 168 19.70 -0.70 -23.73
C LEU A 168 19.04 -1.01 -22.37
N LEU A 169 18.98 -2.30 -21.99
CA LEU A 169 18.43 -2.69 -20.70
C LEU A 169 19.24 -2.11 -19.54
N ASN A 170 20.58 -2.11 -19.68
CA ASN A 170 21.50 -1.52 -18.71
C ASN A 170 21.24 -0.02 -18.55
N ALA A 171 21.21 0.74 -19.64
CA ALA A 171 20.95 2.17 -19.60
C ALA A 171 19.59 2.50 -18.97
N CYS A 172 18.53 1.83 -19.39
CA CYS A 172 17.18 2.07 -18.86
C CYS A 172 17.08 1.72 -17.36
N PHE A 173 17.66 0.59 -16.93
CA PHE A 173 17.67 0.22 -15.51
C PHE A 173 18.48 1.22 -14.68
N LEU A 174 19.63 1.68 -15.20
CA LEU A 174 20.46 2.69 -14.54
C LEU A 174 19.70 4.01 -14.37
N MET A 175 18.98 4.50 -15.41
CA MET A 175 18.14 5.68 -15.30
C MET A 175 17.10 5.56 -14.17
N GLY A 176 16.42 4.41 -14.09
CA GLY A 176 15.49 4.13 -13.00
C GLY A 176 16.15 4.04 -11.62
N ALA A 177 17.34 3.43 -11.55
CA ALA A 177 18.09 3.30 -10.31
C ALA A 177 18.58 4.66 -9.78
N LEU A 178 19.11 5.51 -10.65
CA LEU A 178 19.53 6.87 -10.31
C LEU A 178 18.34 7.74 -9.92
N GLY A 179 17.21 7.61 -10.64
CA GLY A 179 15.97 8.31 -10.33
C GLY A 179 15.46 7.98 -8.92
N ILE A 180 15.25 6.71 -8.59
CA ILE A 180 14.74 6.33 -7.26
C ILE A 180 15.77 6.59 -6.16
N GLY A 181 17.06 6.52 -6.47
CA GLY A 181 18.16 6.86 -5.57
C GLY A 181 18.14 8.33 -5.14
N GLY A 182 17.50 9.19 -5.90
CA GLY A 182 17.49 10.64 -5.65
C GLY A 182 18.82 11.30 -6.01
N VAL A 183 19.46 10.79 -7.08
CA VAL A 183 20.70 11.39 -7.60
C VAL A 183 20.36 12.73 -8.27
N PRO A 184 21.11 13.81 -8.03
CA PRO A 184 20.90 15.08 -8.71
C PRO A 184 20.79 14.93 -10.23
N LEU A 185 20.00 15.76 -10.89
CA LEU A 185 19.64 15.72 -12.30
C LEU A 185 18.59 14.66 -12.71
N TRP A 186 18.15 13.80 -11.81
CA TRP A 186 17.03 12.89 -12.04
C TRP A 186 15.78 13.35 -11.30
N ASN A 187 14.61 12.98 -11.84
CA ASN A 187 13.30 13.41 -11.32
C ASN A 187 13.05 13.06 -9.83
N GLY A 188 13.56 11.94 -9.34
CA GLY A 188 13.41 11.57 -7.94
C GLY A 188 14.14 12.50 -6.96
N TYR A 189 15.21 13.16 -7.41
CA TYR A 189 15.93 14.16 -6.63
C TYR A 189 15.04 15.38 -6.32
N THR A 190 14.37 15.95 -7.30
CA THR A 190 13.57 17.16 -7.13
C THR A 190 12.49 16.99 -6.07
N SER A 191 11.74 15.88 -6.12
CA SER A 191 10.68 15.63 -5.14
C SER A 191 11.22 15.29 -3.75
N LYS A 192 12.34 14.55 -3.63
CA LYS A 192 12.97 14.27 -2.33
C LYS A 192 13.55 15.54 -1.69
N THR A 193 14.07 16.46 -2.50
CA THR A 193 14.53 17.76 -2.02
C THR A 193 13.41 18.55 -1.36
N LEU A 194 12.24 18.67 -2.00
CA LEU A 194 11.09 19.35 -1.44
C LEU A 194 10.62 18.72 -0.12
N LEU A 195 10.59 17.39 -0.07
CA LEU A 195 10.22 16.65 1.16
C LEU A 195 11.24 16.90 2.28
N HIS A 196 12.52 16.93 1.97
CA HIS A 196 13.56 17.22 2.95
C HIS A 196 13.51 18.68 3.42
N GLU A 197 13.35 19.63 2.49
CA GLU A 197 13.19 21.05 2.83
C GLU A 197 12.02 21.29 3.78
N SER A 198 10.88 20.62 3.59
CA SER A 198 9.74 20.75 4.50
C SER A 198 10.05 20.29 5.94
N ILE A 199 10.91 19.28 6.11
CA ILE A 199 11.37 18.85 7.43
C ILE A 199 12.29 19.91 8.05
N VAL A 200 13.22 20.43 7.26
CA VAL A 200 14.17 21.48 7.70
C VAL A 200 13.44 22.75 8.06
N GLU A 201 12.47 23.18 7.25
CA GLU A 201 11.60 24.34 7.48
C GLU A 201 10.90 24.25 8.84
N TYR A 202 10.23 23.13 9.14
CA TYR A 202 9.58 22.94 10.41
C TYR A 202 10.57 22.96 11.59
N ARG A 203 11.78 22.41 11.41
CA ARG A 203 12.84 22.47 12.44
C ARG A 203 13.32 23.88 12.70
N LEU A 204 13.43 24.71 11.65
CA LEU A 204 13.78 26.13 11.79
C LEU A 204 12.69 26.91 12.53
N LEU A 205 11.40 26.64 12.22
CA LEU A 205 10.28 27.23 12.95
C LEU A 205 10.32 26.87 14.44
N LEU A 206 10.57 25.60 14.79
CA LEU A 206 10.72 25.19 16.18
C LEU A 206 11.92 25.86 16.89
N ALA A 207 13.03 26.04 16.18
CA ALA A 207 14.22 26.68 16.73
C ALA A 207 13.98 28.18 17.00
N SER A 208 13.31 28.89 16.08
CA SER A 208 12.95 30.31 16.25
C SER A 208 11.96 30.52 17.38
N ALA A 209 10.94 29.63 17.50
CA ALA A 209 9.98 29.63 18.60
C ALA A 209 10.65 29.49 19.97
N ASN A 210 11.62 28.57 20.10
CA ASN A 210 12.36 28.34 21.33
C ASN A 210 13.34 29.49 21.70
N ALA A 211 13.84 30.21 20.68
CA ALA A 211 14.75 31.34 20.88
C ALA A 211 14.01 32.66 21.20
N GLY A 212 12.67 32.67 21.15
CA GLY A 212 11.86 33.89 21.34
C GLY A 212 12.08 34.96 20.27
N VAL A 213 12.67 34.57 19.13
CA VAL A 213 12.92 35.46 17.98
C VAL A 213 11.71 35.35 17.05
N PRO A 214 11.07 36.47 16.67
CA PRO A 214 10.01 36.40 15.68
C PRO A 214 10.62 35.84 14.38
N ALA A 215 10.06 34.71 13.95
CA ALA A 215 10.40 34.15 12.65
C ALA A 215 10.12 35.21 11.59
N GLY A 216 11.03 35.39 10.64
CA GLY A 216 11.01 36.52 9.72
C GLY A 216 9.86 36.48 8.71
N GLY A 217 8.72 37.03 9.12
CA GLY A 217 7.49 37.16 8.34
C GLY A 217 6.25 37.06 9.24
N ALA A 218 5.18 37.78 8.87
CA ALA A 218 3.93 37.76 9.65
C ALA A 218 3.31 36.34 9.75
N HIS A 219 3.47 35.53 8.71
CA HIS A 219 2.98 34.14 8.65
C HIS A 219 3.77 33.18 9.55
N ALA A 220 5.08 33.33 9.61
CA ALA A 220 5.91 32.51 10.51
C ALA A 220 5.63 32.82 12.00
N ALA A 221 5.33 34.07 12.33
CA ALA A 221 4.88 34.46 13.66
C ALA A 221 3.51 33.86 14.01
N GLN A 222 2.63 33.77 13.03
CA GLN A 222 1.30 33.15 13.20
C GLN A 222 1.43 31.63 13.34
N ALA A 223 2.25 30.93 12.55
CA ALA A 223 2.53 29.52 12.70
C ALA A 223 3.14 29.19 14.08
N VAL A 224 4.06 30.02 14.57
CA VAL A 224 4.62 29.92 15.93
C VAL A 224 3.53 30.15 16.98
N ALA A 225 2.62 31.11 16.77
CA ALA A 225 1.50 31.35 17.67
C ALA A 225 0.52 30.16 17.68
N GLU A 226 0.20 29.60 16.53
CA GLU A 226 -0.64 28.40 16.41
C GLU A 226 0.01 27.18 17.05
N LEU A 227 1.32 26.97 16.88
CA LEU A 227 2.10 25.96 17.58
C LEU A 227 2.09 26.17 19.11
N SER A 228 2.12 27.41 19.58
CA SER A 228 2.00 27.74 21.00
C SER A 228 0.59 27.56 21.54
N HIS A 229 -0.44 27.92 20.78
CA HIS A 229 -1.85 27.66 21.13
C HIS A 229 -2.20 26.17 21.10
N ALA A 230 -1.57 25.38 20.20
CA ALA A 230 -1.68 23.93 20.19
C ALA A 230 -0.91 23.25 21.34
N GLY A 231 -0.25 24.02 22.23
CA GLY A 231 0.53 23.51 23.34
C GLY A 231 1.88 22.90 22.95
N ILE A 232 2.38 23.22 21.75
CA ILE A 232 3.59 22.62 21.17
C ILE A 232 4.84 23.48 21.48
N ALA A 233 4.69 24.81 21.50
CA ALA A 233 5.76 25.75 21.82
C ALA A 233 5.50 26.43 23.18
N GLY A 234 6.38 26.24 24.13
CA GLY A 234 6.46 27.06 25.34
C GLY A 234 5.52 26.72 26.49
N SER A 235 4.72 25.65 26.44
CA SER A 235 3.90 25.24 27.57
C SER A 235 4.61 24.15 28.42
N PRO A 236 4.67 24.32 29.80
CA PRO A 236 5.28 23.33 30.69
C PRO A 236 4.44 22.05 30.88
N ALA A 237 3.42 21.80 30.07
CA ALA A 237 2.76 20.50 29.99
C ALA A 237 3.66 19.49 29.26
N ALA A 238 4.89 19.35 29.73
CA ALA A 238 5.98 18.51 29.23
C ALA A 238 5.73 17.00 29.43
N GLY A 239 4.52 16.52 29.18
CA GLY A 239 4.15 15.12 29.38
C GLY A 239 3.20 14.56 28.34
N SER A 240 2.77 15.32 27.33
CA SER A 240 1.87 14.78 26.32
C SER A 240 2.66 14.03 25.24
N VAL A 241 2.18 12.86 24.85
CA VAL A 241 2.74 12.06 23.73
C VAL A 241 2.85 12.91 22.45
N LEU A 242 1.92 13.82 22.25
CA LEU A 242 1.92 14.72 21.09
C LEU A 242 3.13 15.66 21.09
N SER A 243 3.49 16.26 22.24
CA SER A 243 4.64 17.18 22.32
C SER A 243 5.98 16.49 21.99
N PHE A 244 6.09 15.21 22.25
CA PHE A 244 7.24 14.43 21.79
C PHE A 244 7.25 14.30 20.25
N PHE A 245 6.12 13.88 19.63
CA PHE A 245 6.04 13.65 18.19
C PHE A 245 6.03 14.91 17.33
N THR A 246 5.93 16.08 17.92
CA THR A 246 6.03 17.39 17.24
C THR A 246 7.27 18.16 17.65
N GLY A 247 8.03 17.67 18.64
CA GLY A 247 9.18 18.34 19.21
C GLY A 247 10.48 18.23 18.40
N PRO A 248 11.48 19.07 18.74
CA PRO A 248 12.72 19.19 17.97
C PRO A 248 13.56 17.91 17.96
N LEU A 249 13.52 17.11 19.02
CA LEU A 249 14.24 15.84 19.11
C LEU A 249 13.68 14.83 18.10
N TRP A 250 12.36 14.68 18.06
CA TRP A 250 11.71 13.79 17.12
C TRP A 250 11.96 14.21 15.68
N MET A 251 11.86 15.50 15.38
CA MET A 251 12.12 16.01 14.04
C MET A 251 13.57 15.82 13.59
N GLY A 252 14.51 15.88 14.53
CA GLY A 252 15.89 15.48 14.26
C GLY A 252 16.03 14.01 13.89
N ILE A 253 15.30 13.12 14.60
CA ILE A 253 15.25 11.68 14.27
C ILE A 253 14.62 11.49 12.89
N VAL A 254 13.51 12.15 12.58
CA VAL A 254 12.83 12.07 11.28
C VAL A 254 13.77 12.44 10.14
N GLU A 255 14.52 13.53 10.26
CA GLU A 255 15.50 13.95 9.25
C GLU A 255 16.59 12.91 9.03
N TRP A 256 17.20 12.39 10.10
CA TRP A 256 18.24 11.37 9.98
C TRP A 256 17.69 10.05 9.39
N VAL A 257 16.50 9.62 9.81
CA VAL A 257 15.86 8.42 9.26
C VAL A 257 15.50 8.63 7.78
N PHE A 258 15.11 9.86 7.38
CA PHE A 258 14.90 10.23 5.98
C PHE A 258 16.19 10.07 5.15
N LEU A 259 17.30 10.64 5.61
CA LEU A 259 18.59 10.55 4.93
C LEU A 259 19.12 9.12 4.87
N ILE A 260 19.01 8.36 5.96
CA ILE A 260 19.42 6.95 6.03
C ILE A 260 18.55 6.10 5.07
N SER A 261 17.24 6.32 5.02
CA SER A 261 16.33 5.60 4.10
C SER A 261 16.60 5.96 2.64
N GLY A 262 17.01 7.20 2.38
CA GLY A 262 17.58 7.61 1.08
C GLY A 262 18.83 6.79 0.74
N GLY A 263 19.75 6.66 1.70
CA GLY A 263 20.95 5.84 1.56
C GLY A 263 20.66 4.35 1.36
N LEU A 264 19.72 3.78 2.14
CA LEU A 264 19.24 2.40 1.94
C LEU A 264 18.69 2.20 0.52
N THR A 265 18.00 3.21 -0.03
CA THR A 265 17.50 3.19 -1.41
C THR A 265 18.64 3.04 -2.41
N VAL A 266 19.70 3.82 -2.25
CA VAL A 266 20.90 3.71 -3.09
C VAL A 266 21.56 2.34 -2.92
N ALA A 267 21.69 1.84 -1.70
CA ALA A 267 22.36 0.57 -1.40
C ALA A 267 21.67 -0.63 -2.07
N TYR A 268 20.33 -0.76 -1.97
CA TYR A 268 19.63 -1.87 -2.61
C TYR A 268 19.55 -1.71 -4.14
N MET A 269 19.53 -0.49 -4.67
CA MET A 269 19.61 -0.29 -6.12
C MET A 269 21.00 -0.63 -6.68
N LEU A 270 22.07 -0.26 -5.96
CA LEU A 270 23.43 -0.70 -6.31
C LEU A 270 23.53 -2.23 -6.27
N LYS A 271 22.96 -2.89 -5.26
CA LYS A 271 22.89 -4.35 -5.20
C LYS A 271 22.27 -4.95 -6.46
N LEU A 272 21.09 -4.46 -6.87
CA LEU A 272 20.40 -4.95 -8.06
C LEU A 272 21.21 -4.66 -9.34
N TYR A 273 21.71 -3.44 -9.47
CA TYR A 273 22.45 -3.02 -10.66
C TYR A 273 23.76 -3.81 -10.83
N ILE A 274 24.55 -3.91 -9.77
CA ILE A 274 25.83 -4.62 -9.81
C ILE A 274 25.61 -6.11 -10.07
N CYS A 275 24.63 -6.73 -9.41
CA CYS A 275 24.29 -8.12 -9.62
C CYS A 275 23.88 -8.42 -11.08
N LEU A 276 23.02 -7.59 -11.67
CA LEU A 276 22.50 -7.84 -13.02
C LEU A 276 23.48 -7.50 -14.15
N PHE A 277 24.23 -6.39 -14.01
CA PHE A 277 24.98 -5.81 -15.12
C PHE A 277 26.51 -5.88 -14.99
N LEU A 278 27.06 -5.94 -13.78
CA LEU A 278 28.51 -5.92 -13.58
C LEU A 278 29.08 -7.28 -13.18
N GLU A 279 28.41 -8.01 -12.30
CA GLU A 279 28.86 -9.32 -11.87
C GLU A 279 28.67 -10.39 -12.97
N LYS A 280 29.45 -11.49 -12.88
CA LYS A 280 29.28 -12.68 -13.73
C LYS A 280 28.49 -13.74 -12.98
N ASN A 281 27.75 -14.57 -13.71
CA ASN A 281 27.13 -15.74 -13.12
C ASN A 281 28.20 -16.69 -12.59
N ALA A 282 27.91 -17.37 -11.50
CA ALA A 282 28.80 -18.38 -10.94
C ALA A 282 28.94 -19.57 -11.89
N ASP A 283 27.89 -19.92 -12.60
CA ASP A 283 27.86 -20.92 -13.66
C ASP A 283 28.32 -20.27 -14.98
N LYS A 284 29.46 -20.75 -15.48
CA LYS A 284 30.09 -20.25 -16.72
C LYS A 284 29.27 -20.54 -17.97
N ASP A 285 28.52 -21.65 -17.98
CA ASP A 285 27.75 -22.03 -19.16
C ASP A 285 26.45 -21.20 -19.23
N ARG A 286 25.78 -20.95 -18.10
CA ARG A 286 24.71 -19.95 -18.02
C ARG A 286 25.18 -18.56 -18.43
N GLN A 287 26.38 -18.14 -18.01
CA GLN A 287 26.90 -16.84 -18.42
C GLN A 287 27.07 -16.73 -19.93
N LYS A 288 27.58 -17.80 -20.58
CA LYS A 288 27.69 -17.85 -22.05
C LYS A 288 26.33 -17.81 -22.74
N GLU A 289 25.35 -18.56 -22.19
CA GLU A 289 23.98 -18.53 -22.65
C GLU A 289 23.40 -17.10 -22.59
N PHE A 290 23.53 -16.41 -21.44
CA PHE A 290 23.06 -15.03 -21.28
C PHE A 290 23.74 -14.07 -22.26
N GLU A 291 25.02 -14.23 -22.51
CA GLU A 291 25.77 -13.39 -23.44
C GLU A 291 25.49 -13.71 -24.91
N GLY A 292 25.06 -14.94 -25.22
CA GLY A 292 24.64 -15.37 -26.54
C GLY A 292 23.22 -14.97 -26.94
N MET A 293 22.38 -14.53 -26.00
CA MET A 293 21.02 -14.08 -26.27
C MET A 293 21.01 -12.76 -27.05
N GLY A 294 20.97 -12.83 -28.38
CA GLY A 294 20.96 -11.64 -29.23
C GLY A 294 19.67 -10.84 -29.19
N ARG A 295 18.51 -11.54 -29.16
CA ARG A 295 17.18 -10.90 -29.17
C ARG A 295 16.43 -11.14 -27.86
N TYR A 296 16.63 -10.26 -26.90
CA TYR A 296 16.04 -10.32 -25.57
C TYR A 296 14.81 -9.45 -25.36
N MET A 297 14.48 -8.57 -26.31
CA MET A 297 13.25 -7.73 -26.35
C MET A 297 12.75 -7.57 -27.78
N ASN A 298 11.44 -7.34 -27.93
CA ASN A 298 10.86 -6.89 -29.20
C ASN A 298 10.99 -5.35 -29.35
N GLY A 299 10.80 -4.84 -30.58
CA GLY A 299 10.97 -3.41 -30.89
C GLY A 299 10.03 -2.51 -30.10
N ILE A 300 8.77 -2.91 -29.92
CA ILE A 300 7.75 -2.15 -29.18
C ILE A 300 8.16 -2.03 -27.71
N SER A 301 8.57 -3.13 -27.07
CA SER A 301 9.03 -3.11 -25.68
C SER A 301 10.30 -2.27 -25.50
N SER A 302 11.21 -2.32 -26.48
CA SER A 302 12.43 -1.50 -26.48
C SER A 302 12.10 -0.02 -26.55
N PHE A 303 11.17 0.37 -27.45
CA PHE A 303 10.74 1.75 -27.57
C PHE A 303 10.02 2.24 -26.32
N ALA A 304 9.10 1.45 -25.76
CA ALA A 304 8.36 1.81 -24.54
C ALA A 304 9.30 1.97 -23.34
N LEU A 305 10.25 1.04 -23.16
CA LEU A 305 11.22 1.09 -22.07
C LEU A 305 12.18 2.29 -22.20
N ALA A 306 12.72 2.52 -23.40
CA ALA A 306 13.63 3.63 -23.67
C ALA A 306 12.95 4.99 -23.54
N GLY A 307 11.75 5.14 -24.13
CA GLY A 307 10.96 6.37 -24.04
C GLY A 307 10.62 6.74 -22.60
N SER A 308 10.18 5.76 -21.80
CA SER A 308 9.91 5.96 -20.37
C SER A 308 11.18 6.33 -19.60
N ALA A 309 12.32 5.70 -19.91
CA ALA A 309 13.58 5.93 -19.20
C ALA A 309 14.16 7.33 -19.47
N VAL A 310 14.01 7.85 -20.70
CA VAL A 310 14.49 9.20 -21.08
C VAL A 310 13.70 10.30 -20.35
N LEU A 311 12.43 10.06 -20.01
CA LEU A 311 11.64 11.04 -19.25
C LEU A 311 12.21 11.30 -17.86
N LEU A 312 12.92 10.36 -17.24
CA LEU A 312 13.41 10.50 -15.87
C LEU A 312 14.45 11.63 -15.72
N PRO A 313 15.55 11.67 -16.50
CA PRO A 313 16.48 12.79 -16.44
C PRO A 313 15.86 14.07 -17.03
N LEU A 314 14.98 14.00 -18.03
CA LEU A 314 14.33 15.18 -18.61
C LEU A 314 13.54 15.96 -17.54
N LEU A 315 12.73 15.26 -16.73
CA LEU A 315 11.97 15.86 -15.63
C LEU A 315 12.86 16.37 -14.50
N GLY A 316 14.01 15.75 -14.29
CA GLY A 316 14.96 16.16 -13.25
C GLY A 316 15.83 17.37 -13.65
N LEU A 317 16.14 17.52 -14.95
CA LEU A 317 16.93 18.64 -15.48
C LEU A 317 16.11 19.92 -15.63
N LEU A 318 14.81 19.79 -15.89
CA LEU A 318 13.91 20.91 -16.17
C LEU A 318 12.77 21.00 -15.12
N PRO A 319 13.10 21.09 -13.81
CA PRO A 319 12.07 21.06 -12.77
C PRO A 319 11.11 22.24 -12.89
N HIS A 320 11.62 23.46 -13.10
CA HIS A 320 10.80 24.67 -13.18
C HIS A 320 9.86 24.70 -14.39
N LEU A 321 10.25 24.06 -15.49
CA LEU A 321 9.45 24.07 -16.71
C LEU A 321 8.27 23.10 -16.68
N ILE A 322 8.44 21.93 -16.06
CA ILE A 322 7.47 20.83 -16.13
C ILE A 322 6.93 20.50 -14.74
N THR A 323 7.81 20.14 -13.78
CA THR A 323 7.36 19.59 -12.49
C THR A 323 6.74 20.66 -11.59
N ASP A 324 7.28 21.89 -11.58
CA ASP A 324 6.70 22.97 -10.79
C ASP A 324 5.31 23.37 -11.32
N ARG A 325 5.13 23.44 -12.64
CA ARG A 325 3.80 23.69 -13.23
C ARG A 325 2.78 22.61 -12.86
N LEU A 326 3.21 21.35 -12.87
CA LEU A 326 2.36 20.25 -12.45
C LEU A 326 1.96 20.36 -10.96
N ALA A 327 2.90 20.77 -10.12
CA ALA A 327 2.65 21.01 -8.70
C ALA A 327 1.70 22.20 -8.49
N ASP A 328 1.87 23.30 -9.25
CA ASP A 328 1.01 24.49 -9.19
C ASP A 328 -0.43 24.18 -9.56
N MET A 329 -0.65 23.40 -10.63
CA MET A 329 -1.99 22.98 -11.05
C MET A 329 -2.72 22.17 -9.96
N SER A 330 -1.99 21.38 -9.18
CA SER A 330 -2.56 20.53 -8.14
C SER A 330 -2.67 21.22 -6.78
N SER A 331 -1.94 22.31 -6.55
CA SER A 331 -1.95 23.06 -5.29
C SER A 331 -3.33 23.62 -4.95
N ALA A 332 -4.04 24.17 -5.95
CA ALA A 332 -5.40 24.69 -5.78
C ALA A 332 -6.40 23.63 -5.31
N PHE A 333 -6.29 22.41 -5.85
CA PHE A 333 -7.16 21.29 -5.46
C PHE A 333 -6.91 20.81 -4.02
N LEU A 334 -5.69 20.98 -3.53
CA LEU A 334 -5.27 20.49 -2.21
C LEU A 334 -5.25 21.60 -1.13
N ASN A 335 -5.84 22.76 -1.41
CA ASN A 335 -5.84 23.92 -0.51
C ASN A 335 -4.43 24.32 -0.05
N ALA A 336 -3.43 24.13 -0.93
CA ALA A 336 -2.05 24.50 -0.65
C ALA A 336 -1.75 25.86 -1.26
N GLN A 337 -1.09 26.71 -0.50
CA GLN A 337 -0.57 27.98 -1.01
C GLN A 337 0.60 27.73 -1.97
N GLN A 338 0.85 28.69 -2.85
CA GLN A 338 2.06 28.65 -3.68
C GLN A 338 3.25 29.11 -2.84
N PRO A 339 4.46 28.53 -3.04
CA PRO A 339 5.64 28.97 -2.33
C PRO A 339 5.95 30.43 -2.71
N GLU A 340 6.32 31.24 -1.72
CA GLU A 340 6.63 32.66 -1.90
C GLU A 340 7.86 32.88 -2.80
N ALA A 341 8.79 31.92 -2.82
CA ALA A 341 10.02 31.97 -3.60
C ALA A 341 10.19 30.76 -4.51
N VAL A 342 10.89 30.95 -5.62
CA VAL A 342 11.27 29.86 -6.52
C VAL A 342 12.21 28.91 -5.81
N VAL A 343 11.89 27.62 -5.84
CA VAL A 343 12.69 26.59 -5.16
C VAL A 343 14.05 26.43 -5.83
N ALA A 344 15.12 26.61 -5.06
CA ALA A 344 16.49 26.44 -5.55
C ALA A 344 16.94 24.98 -5.43
N TYR A 345 16.44 24.09 -6.31
CA TYR A 345 16.72 22.65 -6.28
C TYR A 345 18.22 22.30 -6.21
N PHE A 346 19.04 23.02 -6.95
CA PHE A 346 20.49 22.75 -7.07
C PHE A 346 21.34 23.64 -6.15
N SER A 347 20.76 24.19 -5.06
CA SER A 347 21.51 24.89 -4.03
C SER A 347 22.52 23.96 -3.36
N LEU A 348 23.63 24.51 -2.84
CA LEU A 348 24.64 23.74 -2.12
C LEU A 348 24.05 23.02 -0.90
N VAL A 349 23.06 23.60 -0.25
CA VAL A 349 22.37 22.99 0.90
C VAL A 349 21.64 21.72 0.47
N ASN A 350 20.90 21.75 -0.62
CA ASN A 350 20.15 20.62 -1.15
C ASN A 350 21.04 19.52 -1.72
N LEU A 351 22.10 19.93 -2.42
CA LEU A 351 23.12 18.99 -2.90
C LEU A 351 23.85 18.29 -1.76
N LYS A 352 24.10 18.97 -0.64
CA LYS A 352 24.68 18.38 0.57
C LYS A 352 23.80 17.26 1.14
N GLY A 353 22.48 17.47 1.27
CA GLY A 353 21.55 16.45 1.76
C GLY A 353 21.53 15.20 0.87
N ALA A 354 21.46 15.39 -0.46
CA ALA A 354 21.55 14.28 -1.40
C ALA A 354 22.91 13.57 -1.32
N GLY A 355 24.01 14.33 -1.22
CA GLY A 355 25.39 13.81 -1.08
C GLY A 355 25.52 12.93 0.16
N ILE A 356 24.98 13.33 1.30
CA ILE A 356 24.97 12.52 2.54
C ILE A 356 24.25 11.18 2.30
N SER A 357 23.05 11.21 1.71
CA SER A 357 22.31 9.99 1.40
C SER A 357 23.08 9.07 0.43
N LEU A 358 23.73 9.61 -0.59
CA LEU A 358 24.54 8.83 -1.52
C LEU A 358 25.75 8.18 -0.83
N ILE A 359 26.46 8.92 0.03
CA ILE A 359 27.61 8.39 0.78
C ILE A 359 27.15 7.28 1.73
N ILE A 360 26.07 7.50 2.49
CA ILE A 360 25.48 6.48 3.36
C ILE A 360 25.13 5.23 2.53
N GLY A 361 24.54 5.40 1.35
CA GLY A 361 24.14 4.30 0.48
C GLY A 361 25.32 3.48 -0.02
N ILE A 362 26.40 4.12 -0.43
CA ILE A 362 27.64 3.44 -0.85
C ILE A 362 28.27 2.70 0.33
N LEU A 363 28.34 3.32 1.50
CA LEU A 363 28.87 2.69 2.70
C LEU A 363 28.03 1.46 3.12
N LEU A 364 26.71 1.57 3.10
CA LEU A 364 25.82 0.45 3.39
C LEU A 364 25.94 -0.67 2.35
N TYR A 365 26.11 -0.35 1.07
CA TYR A 365 26.37 -1.34 0.06
C TYR A 365 27.69 -2.10 0.34
N LEU A 366 28.77 -1.38 0.64
CA LEU A 366 30.08 -1.98 0.88
C LEU A 366 30.14 -2.81 2.17
N THR A 367 29.47 -2.35 3.23
CA THR A 367 29.49 -3.02 4.55
C THR A 367 28.44 -4.11 4.67
N VAL A 368 27.17 -3.80 4.37
CA VAL A 368 26.07 -4.75 4.57
C VAL A 368 25.97 -5.71 3.37
N VAL A 369 25.88 -5.18 2.15
CA VAL A 369 25.65 -6.04 0.97
C VAL A 369 26.89 -6.86 0.62
N ARG A 370 28.06 -6.21 0.48
CA ARG A 370 29.29 -6.89 0.03
C ARG A 370 29.92 -7.76 1.10
N LYS A 371 29.95 -7.32 2.38
CA LYS A 371 30.62 -8.07 3.45
C LYS A 371 29.71 -9.04 4.19
N TRP A 372 28.42 -8.71 4.34
CA TRP A 372 27.52 -9.49 5.19
C TRP A 372 26.52 -10.35 4.41
N MET A 373 25.93 -9.83 3.31
CA MET A 373 24.95 -10.60 2.52
C MET A 373 25.61 -11.49 1.45
N LEU A 374 26.76 -11.08 0.91
CA LEU A 374 27.49 -11.86 -0.09
C LEU A 374 28.44 -12.83 0.61
N CYS A 375 28.08 -14.12 0.63
CA CYS A 375 28.86 -15.18 1.27
C CYS A 375 29.46 -16.11 0.21
N VAL A 376 30.61 -16.74 0.51
CA VAL A 376 31.15 -17.80 -0.31
C VAL A 376 30.62 -19.15 0.20
N ARG A 377 29.89 -19.87 -0.65
CA ARG A 377 29.41 -21.23 -0.42
C ARG A 377 29.91 -22.11 -1.57
N GLU A 378 30.54 -23.23 -1.25
CA GLU A 378 31.07 -24.18 -2.26
C GLU A 378 31.97 -23.52 -3.34
N GLY A 379 32.81 -22.55 -2.94
CA GLY A 379 33.66 -21.80 -3.85
C GLY A 379 32.95 -20.73 -4.71
N GLN A 380 31.66 -20.56 -4.55
CA GLN A 380 30.86 -19.57 -5.28
C GLN A 380 30.34 -18.47 -4.36
N SER A 381 30.39 -17.23 -4.82
CA SER A 381 29.78 -16.10 -4.08
C SER A 381 28.25 -16.07 -4.29
N VAL A 382 27.50 -16.15 -3.20
CA VAL A 382 26.04 -16.26 -3.20
C VAL A 382 25.44 -15.15 -2.33
N TYR A 383 24.41 -14.46 -2.83
CA TYR A 383 23.60 -13.55 -2.01
C TYR A 383 22.71 -14.36 -1.09
N VAL A 384 22.77 -14.07 0.21
CA VAL A 384 21.97 -14.73 1.26
C VAL A 384 21.05 -13.72 1.89
N ASP A 385 19.79 -14.09 2.08
CA ASP A 385 18.86 -13.32 2.90
C ASP A 385 19.30 -13.41 4.37
N ARG A 386 19.60 -12.27 4.96
CA ARG A 386 20.05 -12.13 6.36
C ARG A 386 18.98 -11.45 7.22
N TRP A 387 17.75 -11.38 6.73
CA TRP A 387 16.67 -10.83 7.54
C TRP A 387 16.48 -11.68 8.80
N PRO A 388 16.50 -11.06 9.99
CA PRO A 388 16.34 -11.81 11.25
C PRO A 388 14.96 -12.46 11.35
N SER A 389 14.90 -13.76 11.58
CA SER A 389 13.63 -14.51 11.68
C SER A 389 12.71 -14.03 12.83
N TRP A 390 13.29 -13.41 13.86
CA TRP A 390 12.52 -12.83 14.96
C TRP A 390 11.85 -11.51 14.59
N LEU A 391 12.35 -10.79 13.57
CA LEU A 391 11.76 -9.59 12.98
C LEU A 391 10.84 -9.91 11.79
N ASP A 392 10.57 -11.18 11.52
CA ASP A 392 9.59 -11.54 10.50
C ASP A 392 8.19 -11.25 11.02
N LEU A 393 7.75 -10.01 10.76
CA LEU A 393 6.43 -9.54 11.14
C LEU A 393 5.32 -10.38 10.51
N GLU A 394 5.59 -10.97 9.35
CA GLU A 394 4.62 -11.78 8.64
C GLU A 394 4.24 -13.02 9.43
N ASP A 395 5.22 -13.85 9.77
CA ASP A 395 4.98 -15.12 10.45
C ASP A 395 4.66 -14.91 11.95
N ARG A 396 5.21 -13.84 12.56
CA ARG A 396 5.06 -13.58 14.00
C ARG A 396 3.81 -12.80 14.38
N ILE A 397 3.36 -11.88 13.54
CA ILE A 397 2.24 -10.97 13.85
C ILE A 397 1.08 -11.17 12.89
N TYR A 398 1.31 -11.01 11.58
CA TYR A 398 0.19 -10.93 10.64
C TYR A 398 -0.50 -12.26 10.43
N ARG A 399 0.23 -13.34 10.24
CA ARG A 399 -0.35 -14.66 10.05
C ARG A 399 -1.18 -15.10 11.27
N PRO A 400 -0.69 -15.00 12.54
CA PRO A 400 -1.52 -15.26 13.72
C PRO A 400 -2.73 -14.32 13.83
N VAL A 401 -2.57 -13.02 13.56
CA VAL A 401 -3.68 -12.06 13.63
C VAL A 401 -4.74 -12.36 12.58
N LEU A 402 -4.34 -12.52 11.31
CA LEU A 402 -5.26 -12.74 10.20
C LEU A 402 -5.90 -14.13 10.19
N GLN A 403 -5.15 -15.17 10.58
CA GLN A 403 -5.63 -16.56 10.50
C GLN A 403 -6.27 -17.08 11.77
N LYS A 404 -5.95 -16.50 12.93
CA LYS A 404 -6.47 -16.96 14.24
C LYS A 404 -7.30 -15.90 14.93
N LEU A 405 -6.73 -14.71 15.18
CA LEU A 405 -7.38 -13.69 16.00
C LEU A 405 -8.60 -13.08 15.31
N LEU A 406 -8.47 -12.63 14.06
CA LEU A 406 -9.59 -12.04 13.31
C LEU A 406 -10.71 -13.04 13.06
N PRO A 407 -10.48 -14.29 12.60
CA PRO A 407 -11.55 -15.28 12.50
C PRO A 407 -12.21 -15.60 13.83
N LEU A 408 -11.46 -15.62 14.93
CA LEU A 408 -12.03 -15.83 16.27
C LEU A 408 -12.98 -14.69 16.67
N LEU A 409 -12.55 -13.43 16.49
CA LEU A 409 -13.33 -12.26 16.90
C LEU A 409 -14.53 -12.00 15.96
N PHE A 410 -14.30 -12.08 14.67
CA PHE A 410 -15.29 -11.67 13.66
C PHE A 410 -15.99 -12.82 12.96
N GLY A 411 -15.52 -14.06 13.13
CA GLY A 411 -16.06 -15.21 12.40
C GLY A 411 -17.54 -15.48 12.69
N SER A 412 -18.02 -15.17 13.88
CA SER A 412 -19.45 -15.29 14.20
C SER A 412 -20.26 -14.16 13.56
N ILE A 413 -19.73 -12.94 13.60
CA ILE A 413 -20.37 -11.75 12.98
C ILE A 413 -20.43 -11.94 11.47
N CYS A 414 -19.32 -12.38 10.85
CA CYS A 414 -19.28 -12.63 9.40
C CYS A 414 -20.26 -13.74 9.00
N ARG A 415 -20.36 -14.81 9.77
CA ARG A 415 -21.35 -15.88 9.49
C ARG A 415 -22.79 -15.41 9.58
N ILE A 416 -23.11 -14.53 10.53
CA ILE A 416 -24.44 -13.93 10.63
C ILE A 416 -24.69 -13.02 9.43
N ALA A 417 -23.73 -12.17 9.06
CA ALA A 417 -23.83 -11.29 7.90
C ALA A 417 -23.97 -12.09 6.59
N ASP A 418 -23.17 -13.13 6.40
CA ASP A 418 -23.28 -14.04 5.25
C ASP A 418 -24.69 -14.64 5.14
N ARG A 419 -25.23 -15.19 6.25
CA ARG A 419 -26.59 -15.76 6.27
C ARG A 419 -27.66 -14.73 5.97
N LEU A 420 -27.49 -13.51 6.46
CA LEU A 420 -28.43 -12.41 6.22
C LEU A 420 -28.44 -12.01 4.75
N VAL A 421 -27.28 -11.94 4.13
CA VAL A 421 -27.12 -11.65 2.69
C VAL A 421 -27.68 -12.79 1.85
N ASP A 422 -27.33 -14.04 2.18
CA ASP A 422 -27.85 -15.22 1.50
C ASP A 422 -29.40 -15.24 1.58
N SER A 423 -29.96 -14.94 2.74
CA SER A 423 -31.42 -14.84 2.94
C SER A 423 -32.06 -13.72 2.09
N LEU A 424 -31.44 -12.55 2.03
CA LEU A 424 -31.89 -11.44 1.19
C LEU A 424 -31.86 -11.79 -0.30
N VAL A 425 -30.79 -12.44 -0.77
CA VAL A 425 -30.68 -12.85 -2.18
C VAL A 425 -31.72 -13.89 -2.54
N VAL A 426 -31.99 -14.88 -1.66
CA VAL A 426 -33.07 -15.86 -1.87
C VAL A 426 -34.43 -15.17 -1.87
N LEU A 427 -34.65 -14.22 -0.96
CA LEU A 427 -35.89 -13.42 -0.93
C LEU A 427 -36.08 -12.66 -2.25
N PHE A 428 -35.07 -11.95 -2.74
CA PHE A 428 -35.11 -11.24 -4.02
C PHE A 428 -35.32 -12.19 -5.20
N ARG A 429 -34.68 -13.36 -5.20
CA ARG A 429 -34.87 -14.36 -6.25
C ARG A 429 -36.30 -14.89 -6.27
N LYS A 430 -36.89 -15.17 -5.09
CA LYS A 430 -38.29 -15.64 -4.97
C LYS A 430 -39.33 -14.56 -5.26
N THR A 431 -39.02 -13.29 -5.04
CA THR A 431 -39.96 -12.18 -5.27
C THR A 431 -39.84 -11.58 -6.66
N ILE A 432 -38.63 -11.34 -7.16
CA ILE A 432 -38.35 -10.65 -8.43
C ILE A 432 -38.16 -11.64 -9.58
N TYR A 433 -37.52 -12.81 -9.34
CA TYR A 433 -37.23 -13.82 -10.34
C TYR A 433 -37.99 -15.12 -10.05
N ARG A 434 -39.28 -15.14 -10.32
CA ARG A 434 -40.22 -16.20 -9.94
C ARG A 434 -40.08 -17.55 -10.64
N ASP A 435 -39.20 -17.68 -11.65
CA ASP A 435 -39.14 -18.86 -12.54
C ASP A 435 -38.21 -20.01 -12.11
N SER A 436 -37.72 -20.05 -10.86
CA SER A 436 -36.89 -21.17 -10.43
C SER A 436 -37.74 -22.27 -9.78
N LYS A 437 -37.88 -23.40 -10.47
CA LYS A 437 -38.41 -24.64 -9.87
C LYS A 437 -37.48 -25.09 -8.74
N ILE A 438 -38.01 -25.21 -7.53
CA ILE A 438 -37.28 -25.76 -6.37
C ILE A 438 -37.17 -27.27 -6.57
N PRO A 439 -35.97 -27.86 -6.43
CA PRO A 439 -35.84 -29.33 -6.47
C PRO A 439 -36.66 -29.95 -5.36
N HIS A 440 -37.46 -30.97 -5.68
CA HIS A 440 -38.29 -31.69 -4.71
C HIS A 440 -37.55 -32.83 -4.00
N GLU A 441 -36.24 -32.77 -3.87
CA GLU A 441 -35.51 -33.74 -3.08
C GLU A 441 -35.53 -33.39 -1.60
N LEU A 442 -36.08 -34.26 -0.78
CA LEU A 442 -36.05 -34.18 0.68
C LEU A 442 -34.61 -34.34 1.16
N LYS A 443 -34.06 -33.31 1.75
CA LYS A 443 -32.75 -33.30 2.40
C LYS A 443 -32.93 -33.20 3.91
N GLU A 444 -32.01 -33.84 4.63
CA GLU A 444 -32.00 -33.79 6.10
C GLU A 444 -31.69 -32.33 6.56
N GLY A 445 -32.59 -31.76 7.33
CA GLY A 445 -32.39 -30.44 7.94
C GLY A 445 -31.33 -30.45 9.04
N THR A 446 -31.10 -29.33 9.68
CA THR A 446 -30.20 -29.19 10.84
C THR A 446 -30.98 -29.42 12.15
N ALA A 447 -30.27 -29.78 13.22
CA ALA A 447 -30.87 -29.92 14.56
C ALA A 447 -31.69 -28.70 14.99
N LEU A 448 -31.34 -27.50 14.48
CA LEU A 448 -32.05 -26.25 14.75
C LEU A 448 -33.34 -26.11 13.93
N THR A 449 -33.37 -26.59 12.69
CA THR A 449 -34.59 -26.64 11.87
C THR A 449 -35.57 -27.68 12.41
N HIS A 450 -35.08 -28.82 12.97
CA HIS A 450 -35.90 -29.80 13.67
C HIS A 450 -36.55 -29.21 14.92
N ILE A 451 -35.78 -28.59 15.82
CA ILE A 451 -36.31 -28.02 17.08
C ILE A 451 -37.32 -26.90 16.80
N VAL A 452 -36.97 -25.95 15.92
CA VAL A 452 -37.88 -24.83 15.61
C VAL A 452 -39.10 -25.27 14.82
N GLY A 453 -38.91 -26.25 13.91
CA GLY A 453 -39.99 -26.83 13.12
C GLY A 453 -40.99 -27.58 13.98
N SER A 454 -40.51 -28.45 14.88
CA SER A 454 -41.38 -29.23 15.77
C SER A 454 -42.18 -28.33 16.74
N VAL A 455 -41.59 -27.24 17.22
CA VAL A 455 -42.32 -26.24 18.04
C VAL A 455 -43.40 -25.54 17.23
N LEU A 456 -43.11 -25.14 15.98
CA LEU A 456 -44.06 -24.52 15.09
C LEU A 456 -45.17 -25.47 14.66
N ASP A 457 -44.85 -26.73 14.40
CA ASP A 457 -45.85 -27.76 14.09
C ASP A 457 -46.76 -28.01 15.27
N GLY A 458 -46.24 -28.14 16.49
CA GLY A 458 -47.04 -28.31 17.71
C GLY A 458 -47.93 -27.11 18.03
N VAL A 459 -47.49 -25.88 17.73
CA VAL A 459 -48.31 -24.66 17.89
C VAL A 459 -49.43 -24.62 16.82
N THR A 460 -49.12 -25.06 15.60
CA THR A 460 -50.07 -25.00 14.48
C THR A 460 -51.12 -26.08 14.59
N ASP A 461 -50.78 -27.28 15.04
CA ASP A 461 -51.72 -28.36 15.33
C ASP A 461 -52.71 -27.97 16.46
N TYR A 462 -52.27 -27.16 17.40
CA TYR A 462 -53.16 -26.64 18.47
C TYR A 462 -54.19 -25.60 17.96
N PHE A 463 -53.90 -24.88 16.86
CA PHE A 463 -54.77 -23.82 16.33
C PHE A 463 -55.56 -24.22 15.08
N ASN A 464 -55.27 -25.35 14.39
CA ASN A 464 -55.95 -25.73 13.16
C ASN A 464 -57.16 -26.65 13.41
N HIS A 465 -58.32 -26.17 12.97
CA HIS A 465 -59.52 -26.97 12.81
C HIS A 465 -59.54 -27.74 11.48
N PRO A 466 -60.26 -28.91 11.39
CA PRO A 466 -60.04 -29.93 10.36
C PRO A 466 -60.91 -29.67 9.09
N ASP A 467 -60.53 -28.79 8.22
CA ASP A 467 -61.12 -28.65 6.88
C ASP A 467 -60.04 -28.78 5.79
N ALA A 468 -59.15 -29.78 5.90
CA ALA A 468 -58.13 -30.06 4.91
C ALA A 468 -58.71 -30.89 3.74
N THR A 469 -58.29 -30.55 2.50
CA THR A 469 -58.64 -31.30 1.29
C THR A 469 -57.88 -32.65 1.23
N GLU A 470 -58.40 -33.63 0.45
CA GLU A 470 -57.74 -34.95 0.32
C GLU A 470 -56.29 -34.85 -0.24
N GLU A 471 -56.01 -33.85 -1.04
CA GLU A 471 -54.64 -33.61 -1.57
C GLU A 471 -53.68 -33.06 -0.48
N GLU A 472 -54.17 -32.20 0.40
CA GLU A 472 -53.37 -31.68 1.52
C GLU A 472 -53.12 -32.78 2.59
N LEU A 473 -54.09 -33.67 2.79
CA LEU A 473 -53.91 -34.82 3.67
C LEU A 473 -52.87 -35.82 3.14
N ALA A 474 -52.86 -36.06 1.82
CA ALA A 474 -51.86 -36.95 1.20
C ALA A 474 -50.43 -36.34 1.26
N GLU A 475 -50.31 -35.02 1.13
CA GLU A 475 -49.04 -34.30 1.29
C GLU A 475 -48.57 -34.31 2.74
N GLU A 476 -49.49 -34.15 3.70
CA GLU A 476 -49.18 -34.23 5.13
C GLU A 476 -48.78 -35.66 5.55
N GLU A 477 -49.44 -36.69 5.00
CA GLU A 477 -49.10 -38.09 5.28
C GLU A 477 -47.71 -38.48 4.70
N TYR A 478 -47.38 -37.96 3.51
CA TYR A 478 -46.06 -38.13 2.92
C TYR A 478 -44.96 -37.45 3.75
N ILE A 479 -45.21 -36.23 4.22
CA ILE A 479 -44.30 -35.45 5.09
C ILE A 479 -44.12 -36.14 6.44
N ARG A 480 -45.20 -36.65 7.06
CA ARG A 480 -45.12 -37.45 8.31
C ARG A 480 -44.35 -38.72 8.19
N GLN A 481 -44.33 -39.34 7.01
CA GLN A 481 -43.54 -40.56 6.77
C GLN A 481 -42.04 -40.31 6.60
N HIS A 482 -41.63 -39.08 6.23
CA HIS A 482 -40.25 -38.73 5.89
C HIS A 482 -39.63 -37.67 6.81
N MET A 483 -40.44 -36.87 7.50
CA MET A 483 -40.02 -35.84 8.46
C MET A 483 -41.08 -35.65 9.54
N ASP A 484 -40.67 -35.25 10.74
CA ASP A 484 -41.53 -35.15 11.92
C ASP A 484 -42.61 -34.07 11.88
N GLY A 485 -42.67 -33.22 10.79
CA GLY A 485 -43.72 -32.18 10.65
C GLY A 485 -43.61 -31.29 9.42
N LYS A 486 -44.67 -30.58 9.10
CA LYS A 486 -44.83 -29.73 7.89
C LYS A 486 -43.87 -28.51 7.89
N TYR A 487 -43.73 -27.84 9.03
CA TYR A 487 -42.84 -26.70 9.18
C TYR A 487 -41.39 -27.10 9.27
N GLU A 488 -41.11 -28.25 9.86
CA GLU A 488 -39.79 -28.84 9.89
C GLU A 488 -39.28 -29.11 8.48
N HIS A 489 -40.09 -29.74 7.63
CA HIS A 489 -39.78 -29.94 6.22
C HIS A 489 -39.58 -28.63 5.47
N LYS A 490 -40.48 -27.64 5.66
CA LYS A 490 -40.31 -26.31 5.02
C LYS A 490 -39.05 -25.59 5.46
N LEU A 491 -38.71 -25.66 6.73
CA LEU A 491 -37.48 -25.07 7.26
C LEU A 491 -36.23 -25.80 6.78
N ALA A 492 -36.25 -27.13 6.66
CA ALA A 492 -35.17 -27.88 6.08
C ALA A 492 -34.94 -27.55 4.60
N MET A 493 -36.01 -27.45 3.79
CA MET A 493 -35.93 -27.02 2.40
C MET A 493 -35.38 -25.61 2.24
N VAL A 494 -35.85 -24.66 3.07
CA VAL A 494 -35.35 -23.27 3.06
C VAL A 494 -33.89 -23.22 3.47
N HIS A 495 -33.48 -24.03 4.43
CA HIS A 495 -32.09 -24.10 4.86
C HIS A 495 -31.18 -24.62 3.74
N ASP A 496 -31.57 -25.72 3.09
CA ASP A 496 -30.80 -26.34 1.99
C ASP A 496 -30.74 -25.41 0.76
N ASP A 497 -31.85 -24.75 0.40
CA ASP A 497 -31.93 -23.77 -0.68
C ASP A 497 -31.02 -22.53 -0.39
N LEU A 498 -30.99 -22.09 0.87
CA LEU A 498 -30.06 -21.05 1.33
C LEU A 498 -28.60 -21.48 1.23
N GLN A 499 -28.27 -22.71 1.59
CA GLN A 499 -26.91 -23.23 1.56
C GLN A 499 -26.40 -23.43 0.13
N GLU A 500 -27.25 -23.94 -0.77
CA GLU A 500 -26.93 -24.13 -2.20
C GLU A 500 -26.75 -22.79 -2.92
N ASN A 501 -27.69 -21.85 -2.72
CA ASN A 501 -27.61 -20.50 -3.28
C ASN A 501 -26.41 -19.72 -2.69
N GLY A 502 -26.12 -19.85 -1.41
CA GLY A 502 -24.93 -19.29 -0.77
C GLY A 502 -23.62 -19.78 -1.41
N THR A 503 -23.57 -21.07 -1.79
CA THR A 503 -22.41 -21.65 -2.47
C THR A 503 -22.24 -21.11 -3.90
N ILE A 504 -23.34 -20.92 -4.62
CA ILE A 504 -23.34 -20.33 -5.97
C ILE A 504 -22.90 -18.86 -5.91
N ILE A 505 -23.40 -18.08 -4.95
CA ILE A 505 -23.06 -16.67 -4.77
C ILE A 505 -21.58 -16.51 -4.40
N ARG A 506 -21.07 -17.33 -3.49
CA ARG A 506 -19.64 -17.32 -3.11
C ARG A 506 -18.70 -17.66 -4.27
N ARG A 507 -19.16 -18.44 -5.24
CA ARG A 507 -18.40 -18.75 -6.46
C ARG A 507 -18.49 -17.64 -7.51
N SER A 508 -19.59 -16.88 -7.55
CA SER A 508 -19.87 -15.87 -8.58
C SER A 508 -19.45 -14.44 -8.21
N LEU A 509 -19.50 -14.10 -6.91
CA LEU A 509 -19.10 -12.77 -6.43
C LEU A 509 -17.88 -12.90 -5.51
N SER A 510 -16.78 -12.27 -5.86
CA SER A 510 -15.67 -12.15 -4.91
C SER A 510 -16.13 -11.30 -3.72
N PHE A 511 -15.87 -11.76 -2.50
CA PHE A 511 -16.16 -11.06 -1.24
C PHE A 511 -15.68 -9.59 -1.24
N GLY A 512 -14.59 -9.30 -1.97
CA GLY A 512 -14.09 -7.94 -2.15
C GLY A 512 -15.03 -7.02 -2.94
N LEU A 513 -15.73 -7.53 -3.96
CA LEU A 513 -16.69 -6.75 -4.73
C LEU A 513 -17.92 -6.41 -3.88
N PHE A 514 -18.36 -7.36 -3.05
CA PHE A 514 -19.48 -7.15 -2.13
C PHE A 514 -19.14 -6.08 -1.08
N LEU A 515 -17.97 -6.16 -0.45
CA LEU A 515 -17.50 -5.13 0.49
C LEU A 515 -17.39 -3.74 -0.15
N ALA A 516 -16.95 -3.67 -1.42
CA ALA A 516 -16.88 -2.42 -2.16
C ALA A 516 -18.27 -1.85 -2.45
N CYS A 517 -19.23 -2.70 -2.86
CA CYS A 517 -20.62 -2.28 -3.08
C CYS A 517 -21.31 -1.84 -1.78
N PHE A 518 -21.08 -2.57 -0.68
CA PHE A 518 -21.63 -2.23 0.62
C PHE A 518 -21.05 -0.92 1.17
N GLY A 519 -19.74 -0.70 1.01
CA GLY A 519 -19.08 0.56 1.36
C GLY A 519 -19.62 1.74 0.56
N LEU A 520 -19.84 1.55 -0.75
CA LEU A 520 -20.48 2.55 -1.62
C LEU A 520 -21.92 2.86 -1.19
N LEU A 521 -22.70 1.84 -0.85
CA LEU A 521 -24.08 2.00 -0.39
C LEU A 521 -24.15 2.76 0.94
N LEU A 522 -23.26 2.45 1.89
CA LEU A 522 -23.17 3.18 3.15
C LEU A 522 -22.74 4.64 2.95
N THR A 523 -21.84 4.91 2.00
CA THR A 523 -21.43 6.29 1.68
C THR A 523 -22.56 7.06 1.03
N LEU A 524 -23.33 6.43 0.13
CA LEU A 524 -24.52 7.04 -0.48
C LEU A 524 -25.62 7.29 0.56
N LEU A 525 -25.88 6.35 1.46
CA LEU A 525 -26.84 6.54 2.56
C LEU A 525 -26.42 7.67 3.50
N TYR A 526 -25.14 7.77 3.81
CA TYR A 526 -24.61 8.87 4.62
C TYR A 526 -24.79 10.23 3.92
N MET A 527 -24.53 10.30 2.59
CA MET A 527 -24.74 11.53 1.80
C MET A 527 -26.23 11.92 1.62
N LEU A 528 -27.17 10.99 1.83
CA LEU A 528 -28.61 11.26 1.74
C LEU A 528 -29.23 11.65 3.10
N ILE A 529 -28.54 11.41 4.21
CA ILE A 529 -29.01 11.70 5.58
C ILE A 529 -28.45 13.05 6.09
N ASP A 530 -27.32 13.53 5.53
CA ASP A 530 -26.80 14.88 5.68
C ASP A 530 -27.36 15.81 4.60
#